data_0aef581ef85788fa4555f0846a6957c9
#
_entry.id   0aef581ef85788fa4555f0846a6957c9
#
_cell.length_a   1.000
_cell.length_b   1.000
_cell.length_c   1.000
_cell.angle_alpha   90.00
_cell.angle_beta   90.00
_cell.angle_gamma   90.00
#
_symmetry.space_group_name_H-M   'P 1'
#
loop_
_entity.id
_entity.type
_entity.pdbx_description
1 polymer ?
#
loop_
_entity_poly.entity_id
_entity_poly.type
_entity_poly.pdbx_seq_one_letter_code
_entity_poly.pdbx_strand_id
1 'polypeptide(L)'
;MIQSIQQFQVEGVKNLEKVFINYSSDMTKIAEMVKGVKDSVINLGLSMIAEELEMYDEFLRKNKQARSEWYIERRDETTLLTSLGSVTYHKTLFRNKFTGKYEYLLDRVMGIEKHVRMTEDAEAELLREAVQTSYRKGGMSACITEEYVSKETVMNKLHALEFPKNNKKPEEKKVIDYLYIDADEDHISLQFRERKGDLVSMENNRKNNNAIAKLIYVYEGIEKEAPASKRHKLINPYYFCRVCDGEENRKLWDEVYEYIENHYEVSKIKKIYLNADGGAWIASGKKSIAGITYVLDEFHLEKAITKLTSHMKDSREDARKELYEAIRKKKKEDFEEVIDRLEGCLKDESGLKRIKDNRAYILSNWTAAKLRLNHKTGIKGCSAEGHVSHVLSSRMSSRPMGWSIQGMSKMAELRAYYYNGGDMLELVRYQKEKLPKAVGCEEVIYSCETMLREEGKRRRTLGNMANMPIYSIPYPQIKKIANFKNHIYGL
;
A
#
# COMPACT_ATOMS: atom_id res chain seq x y z
N MET A 1 27.48 -26.38 -14.09
CA MET A 1 27.13 -25.03 -14.57
C MET A 1 25.65 -25.10 -14.92
N ILE A 2 24.86 -24.10 -14.58
CA ILE A 2 23.43 -24.04 -14.84
C ILE A 2 23.22 -24.09 -16.36
N GLN A 3 22.32 -24.93 -16.85
CA GLN A 3 22.12 -25.17 -18.29
C GLN A 3 21.69 -23.90 -19.04
N SER A 4 20.81 -23.07 -18.41
CA SER A 4 20.38 -21.76 -18.92
C SER A 4 21.56 -20.80 -19.15
N ILE A 5 22.59 -20.81 -18.28
CA ILE A 5 23.79 -20.00 -18.47
C ILE A 5 24.60 -20.50 -19.65
N GLN A 6 24.73 -21.83 -19.83
CA GLN A 6 25.42 -22.40 -20.98
C GLN A 6 24.72 -22.05 -22.30
N GLN A 7 23.39 -22.17 -22.33
CA GLN A 7 22.60 -21.78 -23.49
C GLN A 7 22.76 -20.28 -23.79
N PHE A 8 22.76 -19.44 -22.77
CA PHE A 8 22.99 -18.01 -22.94
C PHE A 8 24.38 -17.70 -23.50
N GLN A 9 25.42 -18.42 -23.06
CA GLN A 9 26.77 -18.26 -23.62
C GLN A 9 26.82 -18.56 -25.14
N VAL A 10 26.00 -19.49 -25.61
CA VAL A 10 25.98 -19.87 -27.03
C VAL A 10 25.03 -19.02 -27.84
N GLU A 11 23.79 -18.86 -27.39
CA GLU A 11 22.71 -18.19 -28.14
C GLU A 11 22.50 -16.73 -27.70
N GLY A 12 22.50 -16.47 -26.39
CA GLY A 12 22.28 -15.14 -25.82
C GLY A 12 23.39 -14.16 -26.21
N VAL A 13 24.66 -14.60 -26.17
CA VAL A 13 25.80 -13.80 -26.62
C VAL A 13 25.68 -13.44 -28.09
N LYS A 14 25.31 -14.41 -28.97
CA LYS A 14 25.09 -14.14 -30.41
C LYS A 14 23.96 -13.11 -30.62
N ASN A 15 22.91 -13.17 -29.81
CA ASN A 15 21.83 -12.18 -29.89
C ASN A 15 22.30 -10.80 -29.46
N LEU A 16 23.09 -10.69 -28.39
CA LEU A 16 23.71 -9.43 -27.96
C LEU A 16 24.68 -8.89 -29.00
N GLU A 17 25.49 -9.75 -29.64
CA GLU A 17 26.38 -9.34 -30.74
C GLU A 17 25.59 -8.73 -31.89
N LYS A 18 24.45 -9.35 -32.31
CA LYS A 18 23.55 -8.75 -33.33
C LYS A 18 23.01 -7.41 -32.94
N VAL A 19 22.60 -7.25 -31.66
CA VAL A 19 22.13 -5.96 -31.11
C VAL A 19 23.22 -4.89 -31.21
N PHE A 20 24.47 -5.22 -30.84
CA PHE A 20 25.59 -4.29 -30.92
C PHE A 20 26.02 -3.98 -32.34
N ILE A 21 25.99 -4.95 -33.25
CA ILE A 21 26.27 -4.73 -34.68
C ILE A 21 25.24 -3.77 -35.27
N ASN A 22 23.95 -3.96 -34.99
CA ASN A 22 22.89 -3.06 -35.45
C ASN A 22 23.06 -1.64 -34.91
N TYR A 23 23.45 -1.49 -33.65
CA TYR A 23 23.77 -0.19 -33.05
C TYR A 23 25.01 0.44 -33.68
N SER A 24 26.07 -0.34 -33.92
CA SER A 24 27.29 0.17 -34.53
C SER A 24 27.07 0.63 -36.00
N SER A 25 26.09 0.08 -36.67
CA SER A 25 25.71 0.52 -38.02
C SER A 25 24.93 1.86 -38.01
N ASP A 26 24.25 2.18 -36.90
CA ASP A 26 23.48 3.40 -36.72
C ASP A 26 23.44 3.75 -35.22
N MET A 27 24.39 4.59 -34.79
CA MET A 27 24.56 4.97 -33.39
C MET A 27 23.40 5.83 -32.85
N THR A 28 22.48 6.29 -33.69
CA THR A 28 21.26 6.98 -33.23
C THR A 28 20.26 6.04 -32.58
N LYS A 29 20.38 4.73 -32.78
CA LYS A 29 19.49 3.66 -32.27
C LYS A 29 19.88 3.17 -30.87
N ILE A 30 20.26 4.06 -29.98
CA ILE A 30 20.63 3.68 -28.60
C ILE A 30 19.47 3.06 -27.82
N ALA A 31 18.24 3.49 -28.08
CA ALA A 31 17.06 2.95 -27.42
C ALA A 31 16.81 1.47 -27.76
N GLU A 32 16.96 1.11 -29.04
CA GLU A 32 16.84 -0.26 -29.52
C GLU A 32 17.94 -1.16 -28.95
N MET A 33 19.17 -0.63 -28.87
CA MET A 33 20.28 -1.34 -28.22
C MET A 33 19.97 -1.64 -26.75
N VAL A 34 19.54 -0.63 -25.99
CA VAL A 34 19.19 -0.80 -24.57
C VAL A 34 18.04 -1.80 -24.41
N LYS A 35 17.00 -1.72 -25.28
CA LYS A 35 15.91 -2.68 -25.28
C LYS A 35 16.39 -4.11 -25.56
N GLY A 36 17.22 -4.32 -26.58
CA GLY A 36 17.74 -5.63 -26.92
C GLY A 36 18.61 -6.26 -25.82
N VAL A 37 19.42 -5.44 -25.13
CA VAL A 37 20.19 -5.89 -23.96
C VAL A 37 19.25 -6.26 -22.81
N LYS A 38 18.27 -5.40 -22.50
CA LYS A 38 17.26 -5.66 -21.47
C LYS A 38 16.53 -6.98 -21.71
N ASP A 39 16.00 -7.19 -22.92
CA ASP A 39 15.25 -8.39 -23.28
C ASP A 39 16.12 -9.65 -23.15
N SER A 40 17.39 -9.60 -23.56
CA SER A 40 18.33 -10.71 -23.44
C SER A 40 18.61 -11.08 -21.97
N VAL A 41 18.78 -10.09 -21.08
CA VAL A 41 19.03 -10.31 -19.65
C VAL A 41 17.78 -10.83 -18.96
N ILE A 42 16.60 -10.30 -19.28
CA ILE A 42 15.32 -10.78 -18.73
C ILE A 42 15.10 -12.25 -19.11
N ASN A 43 15.29 -12.61 -20.39
CA ASN A 43 15.13 -13.99 -20.86
C ASN A 43 16.09 -14.96 -20.16
N LEU A 44 17.33 -14.54 -19.91
CA LEU A 44 18.25 -15.34 -19.10
C LEU A 44 17.71 -15.54 -17.68
N GLY A 45 17.25 -14.47 -17.03
CA GLY A 45 16.68 -14.53 -15.69
C GLY A 45 15.49 -15.49 -15.58
N LEU A 46 14.54 -15.39 -16.53
CA LEU A 46 13.37 -16.28 -16.62
C LEU A 46 13.76 -17.73 -16.81
N SER A 47 14.74 -18.00 -17.71
CA SER A 47 15.25 -19.35 -17.95
C SER A 47 15.95 -19.95 -16.70
N MET A 48 16.70 -19.14 -15.97
CA MET A 48 17.32 -19.56 -14.71
C MET A 48 16.28 -19.92 -13.63
N ILE A 49 15.22 -19.12 -13.50
CA ILE A 49 14.14 -19.40 -12.54
C ILE A 49 13.44 -20.72 -12.94
N ALA A 50 13.09 -20.90 -14.22
CA ALA A 50 12.48 -22.14 -14.69
C ALA A 50 13.35 -23.36 -14.40
N GLU A 51 14.66 -23.27 -14.69
CA GLU A 51 15.62 -24.34 -14.45
C GLU A 51 15.71 -24.70 -12.95
N GLU A 52 15.76 -23.72 -12.06
CA GLU A 52 15.81 -23.97 -10.62
C GLU A 52 14.50 -24.64 -10.12
N LEU A 53 13.34 -24.21 -10.60
CA LEU A 53 12.05 -24.84 -10.27
C LEU A 53 11.99 -26.30 -10.75
N GLU A 54 12.43 -26.56 -11.99
CA GLU A 54 12.48 -27.92 -12.55
C GLU A 54 13.50 -28.80 -11.84
N MET A 55 14.64 -28.25 -11.40
CA MET A 55 15.62 -28.99 -10.60
C MET A 55 15.04 -29.42 -9.24
N TYR A 56 14.26 -28.55 -8.59
CA TYR A 56 13.55 -28.90 -7.37
C TYR A 56 12.51 -30.01 -7.60
N ASP A 57 11.72 -29.92 -8.67
CA ASP A 57 10.75 -30.94 -9.02
C ASP A 57 11.42 -32.29 -9.28
N GLU A 58 12.52 -32.28 -10.05
CA GLU A 58 13.28 -33.49 -10.35
C GLU A 58 13.88 -34.12 -9.10
N PHE A 59 14.30 -33.29 -8.14
CA PHE A 59 14.71 -33.80 -6.84
C PHE A 59 13.58 -34.49 -6.08
N LEU A 60 12.43 -33.85 -5.95
CA LEU A 60 11.27 -34.44 -5.28
C LEU A 60 10.91 -35.79 -5.94
N ARG A 61 11.06 -35.88 -7.27
CA ARG A 61 10.84 -37.13 -8.01
C ARG A 61 11.87 -38.23 -7.71
N LYS A 62 13.14 -37.87 -7.62
CA LYS A 62 14.24 -38.84 -7.40
C LYS A 62 14.42 -39.24 -5.96
N ASN A 63 14.13 -38.35 -5.02
CA ASN A 63 14.31 -38.62 -3.60
C ASN A 63 13.13 -39.44 -3.04
N LYS A 64 13.35 -40.76 -2.88
CA LYS A 64 12.33 -41.66 -2.35
C LYS A 64 11.93 -41.31 -0.91
N GLN A 65 12.81 -40.69 -0.13
CA GLN A 65 12.56 -40.31 1.24
C GLN A 65 11.64 -39.07 1.32
N ALA A 66 11.92 -38.05 0.50
CA ALA A 66 11.07 -36.85 0.40
C ALA A 66 9.64 -37.16 -0.08
N ARG A 67 9.46 -38.20 -0.88
CA ARG A 67 8.17 -38.66 -1.37
C ARG A 67 7.74 -40.02 -0.82
N SER A 68 8.13 -40.40 0.39
CA SER A 68 7.84 -41.71 0.98
C SER A 68 6.35 -42.05 0.95
N GLU A 69 5.49 -41.08 1.16
CA GLU A 69 4.01 -41.21 1.17
C GLU A 69 3.36 -40.95 -0.19
N TRP A 70 4.12 -40.72 -1.26
CA TRP A 70 3.60 -40.24 -2.53
C TRP A 70 4.00 -41.13 -3.70
N TYR A 71 3.02 -41.37 -4.61
CA TYR A 71 3.26 -41.94 -5.95
C TYR A 71 3.41 -40.79 -6.95
N ILE A 72 4.28 -40.95 -7.93
CA ILE A 72 4.36 -40.08 -9.10
C ILE A 72 3.19 -40.41 -10.02
N GLU A 73 2.39 -39.43 -10.38
CA GLU A 73 1.24 -39.61 -11.28
C GLU A 73 1.58 -39.16 -12.70
N ARG A 74 1.91 -37.87 -12.87
CA ARG A 74 2.25 -37.30 -14.18
C ARG A 74 3.08 -36.03 -14.02
N ARG A 75 3.61 -35.52 -15.11
CA ARG A 75 4.31 -34.24 -15.19
C ARG A 75 3.49 -33.28 -16.03
N ASP A 76 3.21 -32.10 -15.50
CA ASP A 76 2.38 -31.07 -16.14
C ASP A 76 3.22 -29.80 -16.38
N GLU A 77 3.01 -29.15 -17.50
CA GLU A 77 3.53 -27.82 -17.77
C GLU A 77 2.67 -26.76 -17.08
N THR A 78 3.28 -25.76 -16.52
CA THR A 78 2.61 -24.65 -15.84
C THR A 78 3.34 -23.34 -16.06
N THR A 79 2.61 -22.24 -16.03
CA THR A 79 3.16 -20.89 -16.11
C THR A 79 2.89 -20.13 -14.85
N LEU A 80 3.91 -19.47 -14.29
CA LEU A 80 3.88 -18.65 -13.09
C LEU A 80 4.35 -17.23 -13.44
N LEU A 81 3.52 -16.23 -13.19
CA LEU A 81 3.88 -14.83 -13.40
C LEU A 81 4.74 -14.35 -12.24
N THR A 82 5.94 -13.90 -12.52
CA THR A 82 6.86 -13.24 -11.59
C THR A 82 6.97 -11.76 -11.92
N SER A 83 7.55 -10.95 -11.04
CA SER A 83 7.83 -9.52 -11.34
C SER A 83 8.76 -9.35 -12.55
N LEU A 84 9.54 -10.36 -12.88
CA LEU A 84 10.43 -10.38 -14.06
C LEU A 84 9.68 -10.71 -15.36
N GLY A 85 8.57 -11.46 -15.28
CA GLY A 85 7.79 -11.96 -16.41
C GLY A 85 7.25 -13.37 -16.15
N SER A 86 6.61 -13.98 -17.16
CA SER A 86 6.09 -15.33 -17.08
C SER A 86 7.18 -16.39 -17.18
N VAL A 87 7.20 -17.28 -16.19
CA VAL A 87 8.09 -18.45 -16.14
C VAL A 87 7.27 -19.70 -16.43
N THR A 88 7.58 -20.38 -17.53
CA THR A 88 6.97 -21.67 -17.88
C THR A 88 7.92 -22.79 -17.49
N TYR A 89 7.44 -23.74 -16.69
CA TYR A 89 8.21 -24.86 -16.19
C TYR A 89 7.33 -26.10 -15.99
N HIS A 90 7.96 -27.24 -15.83
CA HIS A 90 7.26 -28.51 -15.59
C HIS A 90 7.30 -28.85 -14.11
N LYS A 91 6.16 -29.33 -13.60
CA LYS A 91 6.03 -29.84 -12.22
C LYS A 91 5.31 -31.15 -12.18
N THR A 92 5.61 -31.96 -11.18
CA THR A 92 5.06 -33.33 -11.03
C THR A 92 3.85 -33.33 -10.11
N LEU A 93 2.76 -33.94 -10.60
CA LEU A 93 1.60 -34.27 -9.79
C LEU A 93 1.86 -35.58 -9.06
N PHE A 94 1.68 -35.54 -7.74
CA PHE A 94 1.83 -36.70 -6.88
C PHE A 94 0.45 -37.13 -6.34
N ARG A 95 0.30 -38.43 -6.07
CA ARG A 95 -0.86 -38.99 -5.38
C ARG A 95 -0.44 -39.55 -4.04
N ASN A 96 -1.09 -39.10 -2.98
CA ASN A 96 -0.82 -39.61 -1.63
C ASN A 96 -1.26 -41.09 -1.51
N LYS A 97 -0.40 -41.93 -0.95
CA LYS A 97 -0.62 -43.38 -0.82
C LYS A 97 -1.77 -43.76 0.10
N PHE A 98 -2.00 -42.97 1.14
CA PHE A 98 -2.98 -43.25 2.19
C PHE A 98 -4.31 -42.57 1.94
N THR A 99 -4.28 -41.31 1.52
CA THR A 99 -5.49 -40.48 1.34
C THR A 99 -6.03 -40.50 -0.09
N GLY A 100 -5.21 -40.92 -1.08
CA GLY A 100 -5.53 -40.86 -2.50
C GLY A 100 -5.59 -39.43 -3.09
N LYS A 101 -5.33 -38.40 -2.31
CA LYS A 101 -5.37 -37.00 -2.74
C LYS A 101 -4.21 -36.69 -3.69
N TYR A 102 -4.49 -35.78 -4.66
CA TYR A 102 -3.51 -35.30 -5.62
C TYR A 102 -2.97 -33.96 -5.21
N GLU A 103 -1.62 -33.78 -5.32
CA GLU A 103 -0.95 -32.55 -4.96
C GLU A 103 0.34 -32.36 -5.75
N TYR A 104 0.71 -31.11 -6.05
CA TYR A 104 2.04 -30.74 -6.54
C TYR A 104 2.92 -30.43 -5.33
N LEU A 105 3.86 -31.31 -5.00
CA LEU A 105 4.74 -31.11 -3.86
C LEU A 105 5.62 -29.88 -4.01
N LEU A 106 5.98 -29.52 -5.24
CA LEU A 106 6.71 -28.29 -5.53
C LEU A 106 5.92 -27.04 -5.09
N ASP A 107 4.62 -26.98 -5.45
CA ASP A 107 3.77 -25.85 -5.05
C ASP A 107 3.67 -25.75 -3.53
N ARG A 108 3.57 -26.88 -2.85
CA ARG A 108 3.54 -26.95 -1.40
C ARG A 108 4.81 -26.41 -0.75
N VAL A 109 5.99 -26.75 -1.27
CA VAL A 109 7.29 -26.24 -0.79
C VAL A 109 7.39 -24.73 -1.01
N MET A 110 6.92 -24.24 -2.15
CA MET A 110 6.91 -22.81 -2.49
C MET A 110 5.82 -22.00 -1.77
N GLY A 111 4.89 -22.67 -1.06
CA GLY A 111 3.73 -22.00 -0.47
C GLY A 111 2.77 -21.42 -1.52
N ILE A 112 2.69 -22.05 -2.70
CA ILE A 112 1.78 -21.66 -3.77
C ILE A 112 0.48 -22.45 -3.62
N GLU A 113 -0.64 -21.75 -3.45
CA GLU A 113 -1.95 -22.38 -3.36
C GLU A 113 -2.44 -22.86 -4.73
N LYS A 114 -3.44 -23.75 -4.68
CA LYS A 114 -4.10 -24.22 -5.89
C LYS A 114 -4.66 -23.03 -6.70
N HIS A 115 -4.40 -23.05 -8.01
CA HIS A 115 -4.85 -22.03 -8.96
C HIS A 115 -4.18 -20.64 -8.83
N VAL A 116 -3.26 -20.44 -7.91
CA VAL A 116 -2.42 -19.24 -7.88
C VAL A 116 -1.37 -19.35 -9.00
N ARG A 117 -1.33 -18.33 -9.85
CA ARG A 117 -0.43 -18.25 -11.00
C ARG A 117 0.47 -17.00 -10.97
N MET A 118 0.66 -16.44 -9.80
CA MET A 118 1.44 -15.22 -9.60
C MET A 118 2.26 -15.32 -8.32
N THR A 119 3.50 -14.90 -8.39
CA THR A 119 4.40 -14.84 -7.24
C THR A 119 4.10 -13.63 -6.34
N GLU A 120 4.64 -13.65 -5.12
CA GLU A 120 4.46 -12.58 -4.13
C GLU A 120 5.04 -11.25 -4.60
N ASP A 121 6.17 -11.28 -5.27
CA ASP A 121 6.84 -10.09 -5.82
C ASP A 121 6.01 -9.44 -6.93
N ALA A 122 5.44 -10.22 -7.86
CA ALA A 122 4.54 -9.72 -8.89
C ALA A 122 3.25 -9.14 -8.28
N GLU A 123 2.70 -9.76 -7.24
CA GLU A 123 1.54 -9.25 -6.51
C GLU A 123 1.86 -7.96 -5.77
N ALA A 124 3.04 -7.84 -5.17
CA ALA A 124 3.49 -6.63 -4.50
C ALA A 124 3.65 -5.45 -5.48
N GLU A 125 4.24 -5.67 -6.66
CA GLU A 125 4.35 -4.64 -7.71
C GLU A 125 2.97 -4.19 -8.21
N LEU A 126 2.07 -5.15 -8.44
CA LEU A 126 0.69 -4.88 -8.82
C LEU A 126 -0.02 -3.98 -7.78
N LEU A 127 0.10 -4.28 -6.49
CA LEU A 127 -0.50 -3.49 -5.41
C LEU A 127 0.16 -2.12 -5.28
N ARG A 128 1.48 -2.03 -5.42
CA ARG A 128 2.24 -0.77 -5.37
C ARG A 128 1.78 0.22 -6.43
N GLU A 129 1.47 -0.24 -7.61
CA GLU A 129 0.92 0.60 -8.68
C GLU A 129 -0.59 0.85 -8.50
N ALA A 130 -1.37 -0.17 -8.11
CA ALA A 130 -2.83 -0.05 -7.97
C ALA A 130 -3.24 0.91 -6.85
N VAL A 131 -2.41 1.08 -5.80
CA VAL A 131 -2.64 2.06 -4.72
C VAL A 131 -2.56 3.49 -5.22
N GLN A 132 -1.77 3.76 -6.25
CA GLN A 132 -1.56 5.10 -6.82
C GLN A 132 -2.43 5.35 -8.05
N THR A 133 -2.72 4.31 -8.83
CA THR A 133 -3.38 4.41 -10.13
C THR A 133 -4.59 3.48 -10.26
N SER A 134 -5.05 3.24 -11.49
CA SER A 134 -6.19 2.34 -11.74
C SER A 134 -5.79 0.85 -11.61
N TYR A 135 -6.79 -0.01 -11.35
CA TYR A 135 -6.59 -1.46 -11.36
C TYR A 135 -5.97 -2.00 -12.67
N ARG A 136 -6.35 -1.38 -13.81
CA ARG A 136 -5.75 -1.73 -15.10
C ARG A 136 -4.25 -1.46 -15.13
N LYS A 137 -3.81 -0.29 -14.67
CA LYS A 137 -2.37 0.04 -14.60
C LYS A 137 -1.66 -0.84 -13.58
N GLY A 138 -2.26 -1.10 -12.41
CA GLY A 138 -1.72 -2.05 -11.45
C GLY A 138 -1.49 -3.43 -12.08
N GLY A 139 -2.45 -3.93 -12.87
CA GLY A 139 -2.28 -5.19 -13.60
C GLY A 139 -1.16 -5.17 -14.64
N MET A 140 -0.91 -4.02 -15.28
CA MET A 140 0.19 -3.85 -16.25
C MET A 140 1.56 -3.75 -15.57
N SER A 141 1.62 -3.39 -14.30
CA SER A 141 2.86 -3.24 -13.53
C SER A 141 3.26 -4.49 -12.74
N ALA A 142 2.49 -5.58 -12.87
CA ALA A 142 2.79 -6.83 -12.18
C ALA A 142 4.15 -7.42 -12.57
N CYS A 143 4.63 -7.14 -13.78
CA CYS A 143 5.94 -7.57 -14.28
C CYS A 143 6.56 -6.53 -15.21
N ILE A 144 7.87 -6.71 -15.51
CA ILE A 144 8.62 -5.80 -16.42
C ILE A 144 8.40 -6.11 -17.90
N THR A 145 7.80 -7.26 -18.22
CA THR A 145 7.43 -7.66 -19.58
C THR A 145 6.08 -7.08 -19.99
N GLU A 146 5.66 -7.28 -21.25
CA GLU A 146 4.38 -6.75 -21.76
C GLU A 146 3.15 -7.56 -21.28
N GLU A 147 3.33 -8.56 -20.46
CA GLU A 147 2.26 -9.37 -19.89
C GLU A 147 1.49 -8.58 -18.83
N TYR A 148 0.21 -8.84 -18.70
CA TYR A 148 -0.62 -8.10 -17.76
C TYR A 148 -1.62 -8.98 -17.02
N VAL A 149 -1.94 -8.57 -15.83
CA VAL A 149 -3.00 -9.16 -15.00
C VAL A 149 -4.31 -8.41 -15.24
N SER A 150 -5.41 -9.13 -15.32
CA SER A 150 -6.73 -8.50 -15.55
C SER A 150 -7.10 -7.58 -14.38
N LYS A 151 -7.83 -6.49 -14.70
CA LYS A 151 -8.32 -5.54 -13.68
C LYS A 151 -9.23 -6.21 -12.65
N GLU A 152 -9.95 -7.27 -13.04
CA GLU A 152 -10.81 -8.07 -12.17
C GLU A 152 -9.97 -8.86 -11.16
N THR A 153 -8.84 -9.43 -11.59
CA THR A 153 -7.89 -10.11 -10.67
C THR A 153 -7.30 -9.12 -9.67
N VAL A 154 -6.87 -7.94 -10.13
CA VAL A 154 -6.38 -6.88 -9.24
C VAL A 154 -7.44 -6.47 -8.22
N MET A 155 -8.67 -6.27 -8.67
CA MET A 155 -9.80 -5.94 -7.81
C MET A 155 -10.04 -7.03 -6.75
N ASN A 156 -10.09 -8.29 -7.17
CA ASN A 156 -10.34 -9.41 -6.25
C ASN A 156 -9.24 -9.54 -5.20
N LYS A 157 -7.97 -9.41 -5.60
CA LYS A 157 -6.85 -9.41 -4.66
C LYS A 157 -6.93 -8.27 -3.67
N LEU A 158 -7.20 -7.05 -4.13
CA LEU A 158 -7.35 -5.89 -3.27
C LEU A 158 -8.54 -6.03 -2.32
N HIS A 159 -9.66 -6.55 -2.77
CA HIS A 159 -10.84 -6.77 -1.93
C HIS A 159 -10.63 -7.83 -0.84
N ALA A 160 -9.73 -8.78 -1.08
CA ALA A 160 -9.37 -9.84 -0.12
C ALA A 160 -8.32 -9.40 0.91
N LEU A 161 -7.67 -8.23 0.73
CA LEU A 161 -6.61 -7.80 1.64
C LEU A 161 -7.10 -7.67 3.09
N GLU A 162 -6.29 -8.17 3.98
CA GLU A 162 -6.36 -7.88 5.41
C GLU A 162 -5.10 -7.12 5.82
N PHE A 163 -5.26 -6.15 6.70
CA PHE A 163 -4.14 -5.31 7.11
C PHE A 163 -3.63 -5.73 8.48
N PRO A 164 -2.30 -5.81 8.68
CA PRO A 164 -1.74 -6.10 9.98
C PRO A 164 -2.14 -4.98 10.95
N LYS A 165 -2.59 -5.35 12.14
CA LYS A 165 -2.71 -4.37 13.21
C LYS A 165 -1.32 -3.84 13.51
N ASN A 166 -1.21 -2.52 13.67
CA ASN A 166 0.08 -1.90 13.94
C ASN A 166 0.52 -2.15 15.39
N ASN A 167 0.91 -3.39 15.67
CA ASN A 167 1.37 -3.84 16.98
C ASN A 167 2.89 -3.78 17.13
N LYS A 168 3.62 -3.24 16.14
CA LYS A 168 5.06 -3.02 16.28
C LYS A 168 5.27 -1.89 17.30
N LYS A 169 5.35 -2.27 18.58
CA LYS A 169 5.75 -1.35 19.64
C LYS A 169 7.23 -1.02 19.43
N PRO A 170 7.61 0.26 19.40
CA PRO A 170 9.02 0.63 19.43
C PRO A 170 9.66 0.10 20.72
N GLU A 171 10.95 -0.19 20.67
CA GLU A 171 11.70 -0.65 21.85
C GLU A 171 11.62 0.38 23.00
N GLU A 172 11.64 1.66 22.66
CA GLU A 172 11.47 2.77 23.60
C GLU A 172 10.38 3.72 23.11
N LYS A 173 9.50 4.13 24.02
CA LYS A 173 8.48 5.14 23.72
C LYS A 173 9.11 6.52 23.60
N LYS A 174 8.64 7.29 22.63
CA LYS A 174 9.11 8.65 22.42
C LYS A 174 8.59 9.59 23.51
N VAL A 175 9.46 10.49 23.97
CA VAL A 175 9.11 11.57 24.89
C VAL A 175 8.98 12.87 24.09
N ILE A 176 7.78 13.45 24.10
CA ILE A 176 7.46 14.68 23.39
C ILE A 176 6.60 15.60 24.28
N ASP A 177 6.70 16.90 24.05
CA ASP A 177 5.91 17.90 24.79
C ASP A 177 4.49 18.08 24.20
N TYR A 178 4.38 18.01 22.89
CA TYR A 178 3.14 18.26 22.14
C TYR A 178 2.91 17.20 21.09
N LEU A 179 1.68 16.75 20.98
CA LEU A 179 1.23 15.85 19.93
C LEU A 179 0.06 16.50 19.17
N TYR A 180 0.04 16.33 17.87
CA TYR A 180 -0.96 16.91 16.99
C TYR A 180 -1.74 15.82 16.29
N ILE A 181 -3.05 16.03 16.19
CA ILE A 181 -3.98 15.17 15.47
C ILE A 181 -4.79 16.06 14.54
N ASP A 182 -4.80 15.75 13.28
CA ASP A 182 -5.71 16.36 12.33
C ASP A 182 -6.67 15.28 11.81
N ALA A 183 -7.93 15.66 11.59
CA ALA A 183 -8.94 14.75 11.12
C ALA A 183 -9.87 15.46 10.14
N ASP A 184 -10.22 14.76 9.04
CA ASP A 184 -11.12 15.27 8.01
C ASP A 184 -11.65 14.09 7.17
N GLU A 185 -12.56 14.34 6.23
CA GLU A 185 -13.25 13.31 5.46
C GLU A 185 -13.28 13.60 3.95
N ASP A 186 -13.37 12.53 3.15
CA ASP A 186 -13.59 12.60 1.70
C ASP A 186 -14.92 11.95 1.31
N HIS A 187 -15.68 12.62 0.46
CA HIS A 187 -16.94 12.14 -0.08
C HIS A 187 -16.71 11.42 -1.40
N ILE A 188 -16.83 10.10 -1.39
CA ILE A 188 -16.48 9.23 -2.50
C ILE A 188 -17.72 8.67 -3.17
N SER A 189 -17.82 8.84 -4.49
CA SER A 189 -18.97 8.35 -5.27
C SER A 189 -18.99 6.83 -5.36
N LEU A 190 -20.14 6.24 -5.07
CA LEU A 190 -20.39 4.80 -5.19
C LEU A 190 -20.92 4.43 -6.58
N GLN A 191 -20.72 3.18 -6.96
CA GLN A 191 -21.32 2.59 -8.15
C GLN A 191 -22.84 2.43 -7.97
N PHE A 192 -23.59 2.59 -9.05
CA PHE A 192 -25.01 2.25 -9.07
C PHE A 192 -25.17 0.73 -9.02
N ARG A 193 -26.06 0.24 -8.16
CA ARG A 193 -26.22 -1.21 -7.98
C ARG A 193 -27.00 -1.87 -9.11
N GLU A 194 -28.03 -1.18 -9.67
CA GLU A 194 -28.95 -1.77 -10.63
C GLU A 194 -28.95 -1.02 -11.96
N ARG A 195 -29.25 0.29 -11.95
CA ARG A 195 -29.25 1.12 -13.16
C ARG A 195 -28.57 2.46 -12.91
N LYS A 196 -27.96 2.99 -13.97
CA LYS A 196 -27.40 4.34 -13.94
C LYS A 196 -28.53 5.34 -13.63
N GLY A 197 -28.45 6.01 -12.50
CA GLY A 197 -29.47 6.96 -12.03
C GLY A 197 -30.34 6.48 -10.86
N ASP A 198 -30.23 5.21 -10.44
CA ASP A 198 -30.81 4.71 -9.20
C ASP A 198 -30.04 5.25 -8.00
N LEU A 199 -30.34 6.48 -7.64
CA LEU A 199 -29.73 7.16 -6.52
C LEU A 199 -30.60 6.95 -5.27
N VAL A 200 -29.93 6.67 -4.15
CA VAL A 200 -30.63 6.61 -2.86
C VAL A 200 -31.24 8.00 -2.57
N SER A 201 -32.57 8.07 -2.40
CA SER A 201 -33.21 9.29 -1.94
C SER A 201 -32.86 9.53 -0.49
N MET A 202 -32.22 10.66 -0.20
CA MET A 202 -32.03 11.12 1.17
C MET A 202 -33.22 11.96 1.62
N GLU A 203 -33.40 12.14 2.93
CA GLU A 203 -34.50 12.92 3.55
C GLU A 203 -34.68 14.31 2.95
N ASN A 204 -33.67 14.85 2.27
CA ASN A 204 -33.69 16.18 1.65
C ASN A 204 -34.02 16.18 0.14
N ASN A 205 -34.58 15.12 -0.41
CA ASN A 205 -34.80 14.95 -1.86
C ASN A 205 -33.53 15.07 -2.73
N ARG A 206 -32.35 15.09 -2.15
CA ARG A 206 -31.09 15.03 -2.88
C ARG A 206 -30.73 13.57 -3.15
N LYS A 207 -30.66 13.24 -4.42
CA LYS A 207 -30.18 11.93 -4.84
C LYS A 207 -28.66 11.92 -4.69
N ASN A 208 -28.16 11.20 -3.72
CA ASN A 208 -26.71 11.09 -3.46
C ASN A 208 -26.31 9.62 -3.32
N ASN A 209 -25.31 9.21 -4.07
CA ASN A 209 -24.75 7.87 -3.97
C ASN A 209 -23.26 7.97 -3.56
N ASN A 210 -23.01 8.57 -2.41
CA ASN A 210 -21.68 8.76 -1.86
C ASN A 210 -21.53 8.03 -0.54
N ALA A 211 -20.31 7.59 -0.25
CA ALA A 211 -19.90 7.17 1.07
C ALA A 211 -18.75 8.06 1.55
N ILE A 212 -18.51 8.05 2.84
CA ILE A 212 -17.53 8.90 3.49
C ILE A 212 -16.32 8.05 3.92
N ALA A 213 -15.14 8.43 3.45
CA ALA A 213 -13.88 7.91 3.97
C ALA A 213 -13.31 8.93 4.95
N LYS A 214 -13.02 8.49 6.16
CA LYS A 214 -12.47 9.30 7.24
C LYS A 214 -10.97 9.11 7.33
N LEU A 215 -10.26 10.22 7.43
CA LEU A 215 -8.82 10.27 7.61
C LEU A 215 -8.51 10.93 8.95
N ILE A 216 -7.71 10.26 9.78
CA ILE A 216 -7.08 10.84 10.97
C ILE A 216 -5.59 10.62 10.82
N TYR A 217 -4.80 11.62 11.19
CA TYR A 217 -3.36 11.42 11.28
C TYR A 217 -2.78 12.12 12.51
N VAL A 218 -1.75 11.48 13.05
CA VAL A 218 -1.02 11.92 14.24
C VAL A 218 0.37 12.36 13.80
N TYR A 219 0.87 13.49 14.31
CA TYR A 219 2.20 13.99 13.98
C TYR A 219 2.83 14.76 15.14
N GLU A 220 4.17 14.83 15.14
CA GLU A 220 4.95 15.40 16.26
C GLU A 220 5.17 16.91 16.13
N GLY A 221 4.93 17.48 14.95
CA GLY A 221 5.13 18.89 14.67
C GLY A 221 5.20 19.21 13.20
N ILE A 222 5.56 20.45 12.89
CA ILE A 222 5.72 20.94 11.51
C ILE A 222 7.10 21.60 11.41
N GLU A 223 7.85 21.25 10.37
CA GLU A 223 9.15 21.83 10.05
C GLU A 223 9.22 22.30 8.61
N LYS A 224 10.19 23.12 8.28
CA LYS A 224 10.45 23.50 6.88
C LYS A 224 11.00 22.30 6.11
N GLU A 225 10.54 22.10 4.88
CA GLU A 225 11.01 21.04 3.99
C GLU A 225 12.53 21.16 3.71
N ALA A 226 13.01 22.40 3.57
CA ALA A 226 14.42 22.74 3.45
C ALA A 226 14.67 24.14 4.07
N PRO A 227 15.90 24.50 4.47
CA PRO A 227 16.20 25.77 5.15
C PRO A 227 15.68 27.03 4.41
N ALA A 228 15.74 27.05 3.10
CA ALA A 228 15.28 28.15 2.25
C ALA A 228 13.84 27.97 1.71
N SER A 229 13.19 26.82 1.98
CA SER A 229 11.85 26.52 1.46
C SER A 229 10.78 27.29 2.24
N LYS A 230 9.76 27.75 1.50
CA LYS A 230 8.51 28.22 2.09
C LYS A 230 7.56 27.07 2.41
N ARG A 231 7.84 25.85 1.90
CA ARG A 231 7.04 24.67 2.15
C ARG A 231 7.38 24.07 3.50
N HIS A 232 6.38 23.51 4.12
CA HIS A 232 6.48 22.83 5.39
C HIS A 232 6.08 21.36 5.21
N LYS A 233 6.66 20.50 6.01
CA LYS A 233 6.31 19.08 6.11
C LYS A 233 5.98 18.72 7.56
N LEU A 234 5.17 17.69 7.74
CA LEU A 234 4.88 17.15 9.05
C LEU A 234 6.05 16.28 9.55
N ILE A 235 6.27 16.31 10.84
CA ILE A 235 7.27 15.47 11.50
C ILE A 235 6.57 14.16 11.91
N ASN A 236 7.06 13.04 11.38
CA ASN A 236 6.58 11.68 11.66
C ASN A 236 5.05 11.51 11.58
N PRO A 237 4.39 11.86 10.46
CA PRO A 237 2.97 11.66 10.32
C PRO A 237 2.63 10.17 10.25
N TYR A 238 1.54 9.77 10.93
CA TYR A 238 0.98 8.43 10.86
C TYR A 238 -0.52 8.50 10.59
N TYR A 239 -0.99 7.80 9.56
CA TYR A 239 -2.32 7.90 9.00
C TYR A 239 -3.21 6.74 9.40
N PHE A 240 -4.45 7.03 9.74
CA PHE A 240 -5.54 6.09 9.96
C PHE A 240 -6.66 6.43 8.99
N CYS A 241 -7.12 5.45 8.23
CA CYS A 241 -8.18 5.67 7.28
C CYS A 241 -9.21 4.55 7.34
N ARG A 242 -10.48 4.92 7.38
CA ARG A 242 -11.58 3.96 7.43
C ARG A 242 -12.85 4.51 6.79
N VAL A 243 -13.61 3.62 6.17
CA VAL A 243 -14.98 3.88 5.75
C VAL A 243 -15.89 3.35 6.84
N CYS A 244 -16.39 4.23 7.69
CA CYS A 244 -17.19 3.85 8.87
C CYS A 244 -18.16 4.95 9.26
N ASP A 245 -19.27 4.55 9.92
CA ASP A 245 -20.28 5.45 10.48
C ASP A 245 -20.74 4.96 11.85
N GLY A 246 -21.49 5.82 12.55
CA GLY A 246 -22.06 5.49 13.84
C GLY A 246 -21.03 5.07 14.90
N GLU A 247 -21.24 3.90 15.51
CA GLU A 247 -20.36 3.37 16.56
C GLU A 247 -18.96 2.97 16.09
N GLU A 248 -18.77 2.70 14.80
CA GLU A 248 -17.46 2.36 14.27
C GLU A 248 -16.49 3.53 14.28
N ASN A 249 -16.97 4.76 14.32
CA ASN A 249 -16.14 5.94 14.55
C ASN A 249 -15.36 5.85 15.86
N ARG A 250 -15.97 5.26 16.87
CA ARG A 250 -15.30 5.04 18.17
C ARG A 250 -14.13 4.08 18.01
N LYS A 251 -14.32 2.98 17.28
CA LYS A 251 -13.23 2.01 17.04
C LYS A 251 -12.03 2.66 16.33
N LEU A 252 -12.30 3.56 15.35
CA LEU A 252 -11.25 4.30 14.68
C LEU A 252 -10.47 5.19 15.66
N TRP A 253 -11.17 5.89 16.56
CA TRP A 253 -10.52 6.70 17.60
C TRP A 253 -9.78 5.86 18.65
N ASP A 254 -10.29 4.69 18.98
CA ASP A 254 -9.64 3.75 19.90
C ASP A 254 -8.33 3.22 19.29
N GLU A 255 -8.27 2.99 17.97
CA GLU A 255 -7.02 2.64 17.25
C GLU A 255 -6.01 3.79 17.28
N VAL A 256 -6.45 5.03 17.12
CA VAL A 256 -5.57 6.22 17.25
C VAL A 256 -5.00 6.30 18.67
N TYR A 257 -5.83 6.07 19.68
CA TYR A 257 -5.38 6.08 21.07
C TYR A 257 -4.39 4.95 21.36
N GLU A 258 -4.67 3.74 20.91
CA GLU A 258 -3.75 2.59 21.06
C GLU A 258 -2.39 2.88 20.40
N TYR A 259 -2.38 3.51 19.22
CA TYR A 259 -1.15 3.94 18.58
C TYR A 259 -0.37 4.94 19.46
N ILE A 260 -1.05 5.95 19.98
CA ILE A 260 -0.42 6.97 20.84
C ILE A 260 0.17 6.31 22.10
N GLU A 261 -0.59 5.43 22.77
CA GLU A 261 -0.10 4.70 23.93
C GLU A 261 1.11 3.80 23.63
N ASN A 262 1.12 3.18 22.48
CA ASN A 262 2.21 2.28 22.10
C ASN A 262 3.50 3.01 21.71
N HIS A 263 3.41 4.23 21.15
CA HIS A 263 4.57 4.93 20.56
C HIS A 263 5.10 6.07 21.42
N TYR A 264 4.29 6.64 22.29
CA TYR A 264 4.65 7.81 23.08
C TYR A 264 4.51 7.58 24.60
N GLU A 265 5.34 8.26 25.37
CA GLU A 265 5.21 8.32 26.83
C GLU A 265 4.11 9.33 27.19
N VAL A 266 2.86 8.86 27.24
CA VAL A 266 1.66 9.71 27.38
C VAL A 266 1.72 10.58 28.63
N SER A 267 2.32 10.10 29.73
CA SER A 267 2.48 10.84 30.97
C SER A 267 3.36 12.09 30.86
N LYS A 268 4.20 12.16 29.83
CA LYS A 268 5.11 13.29 29.55
C LYS A 268 4.54 14.28 28.55
N ILE A 269 3.48 13.93 27.81
CA ILE A 269 2.85 14.83 26.85
C ILE A 269 2.13 15.94 27.60
N LYS A 270 2.54 17.19 27.40
CA LYS A 270 1.92 18.37 28.01
C LYS A 270 0.53 18.64 27.43
N LYS A 271 0.36 18.48 26.11
CA LYS A 271 -0.92 18.66 25.41
C LYS A 271 -1.00 17.85 24.11
N ILE A 272 -2.19 17.35 23.85
CA ILE A 272 -2.59 16.76 22.57
C ILE A 272 -3.57 17.72 21.90
N TYR A 273 -3.24 18.24 20.73
CA TYR A 273 -4.10 19.13 19.96
C TYR A 273 -4.84 18.33 18.88
N LEU A 274 -6.16 18.52 18.79
CA LEU A 274 -6.99 17.99 17.70
C LEU A 274 -7.49 19.14 16.85
N ASN A 275 -6.97 19.28 15.65
CA ASN A 275 -7.46 20.25 14.67
C ASN A 275 -8.56 19.62 13.82
N ALA A 276 -9.66 20.34 13.65
CA ALA A 276 -10.80 19.83 12.90
C ALA A 276 -11.71 20.96 12.38
N ASP A 277 -12.54 20.58 11.42
CA ASP A 277 -13.53 21.47 10.78
C ASP A 277 -14.82 21.71 11.59
N GLY A 278 -15.00 21.03 12.70
CA GLY A 278 -16.25 21.09 13.51
C GLY A 278 -17.16 19.88 13.36
N GLY A 279 -16.75 18.87 12.60
CA GLY A 279 -17.52 17.64 12.41
C GLY A 279 -17.80 16.88 13.70
N ALA A 280 -19.03 16.41 13.89
CA ALA A 280 -19.46 15.72 15.10
C ALA A 280 -18.67 14.43 15.36
N TRP A 281 -18.33 13.68 14.34
CA TRP A 281 -17.56 12.46 14.45
C TRP A 281 -16.11 12.73 14.90
N ILE A 282 -15.53 13.88 14.49
CA ILE A 282 -14.18 14.31 14.91
C ILE A 282 -14.24 14.75 16.39
N ALA A 283 -15.25 15.52 16.76
CA ALA A 283 -15.46 15.93 18.14
C ALA A 283 -15.63 14.73 19.10
N SER A 284 -16.11 13.58 18.60
CA SER A 284 -16.24 12.36 19.41
C SER A 284 -14.89 11.80 19.87
N GLY A 285 -13.77 12.11 19.20
CA GLY A 285 -12.42 11.73 19.61
C GLY A 285 -12.04 12.20 21.02
N LYS A 286 -12.68 13.26 21.52
CA LYS A 286 -12.54 13.71 22.92
C LYS A 286 -12.97 12.64 23.95
N LYS A 287 -13.83 11.71 23.55
CA LYS A 287 -14.31 10.64 24.45
C LYS A 287 -13.33 9.46 24.50
N SER A 288 -12.58 9.21 23.43
CA SER A 288 -11.60 8.13 23.36
C SER A 288 -10.22 8.57 23.87
N ILE A 289 -9.85 9.84 23.69
CA ILE A 289 -8.52 10.36 24.08
C ILE A 289 -8.69 11.41 25.16
N ALA A 290 -8.30 11.07 26.40
CA ALA A 290 -8.38 11.99 27.53
C ALA A 290 -7.38 13.15 27.40
N GLY A 291 -7.79 14.35 27.82
CA GLY A 291 -6.93 15.55 27.83
C GLY A 291 -6.71 16.21 26.46
N ILE A 292 -7.40 15.77 25.43
CA ILE A 292 -7.32 16.35 24.08
C ILE A 292 -7.84 17.80 24.06
N THR A 293 -7.09 18.69 23.45
CA THR A 293 -7.46 20.08 23.24
C THR A 293 -7.98 20.27 21.80
N TYR A 294 -9.28 20.42 21.67
CA TYR A 294 -9.91 20.60 20.36
C TYR A 294 -9.74 22.03 19.86
N VAL A 295 -9.26 22.20 18.64
CA VAL A 295 -8.95 23.47 17.99
C VAL A 295 -9.65 23.55 16.66
N LEU A 296 -10.37 24.62 16.39
CA LEU A 296 -11.04 24.80 15.10
C LEU A 296 -10.01 25.12 14.01
N ASP A 297 -10.17 24.51 12.85
CA ASP A 297 -9.33 24.81 11.70
C ASP A 297 -9.50 26.27 11.25
N GLU A 298 -8.38 26.91 10.96
CA GLU A 298 -8.33 28.34 10.59
C GLU A 298 -9.04 28.60 9.27
N PHE A 299 -8.87 27.71 8.28
CA PHE A 299 -9.53 27.82 6.98
C PHE A 299 -11.06 27.79 7.12
N HIS A 300 -11.59 26.87 7.91
CA HIS A 300 -13.04 26.75 8.13
C HIS A 300 -13.60 27.91 8.94
N LEU A 301 -12.86 28.41 9.94
CA LEU A 301 -13.25 29.61 10.65
C LEU A 301 -13.28 30.83 9.74
N GLU A 302 -12.24 31.02 8.92
CA GLU A 302 -12.18 32.11 7.95
C GLU A 302 -13.30 32.02 6.90
N LYS A 303 -13.56 30.83 6.38
CA LYS A 303 -14.65 30.54 5.45
C LYS A 303 -16.02 30.89 6.05
N ALA A 304 -16.27 30.56 7.32
CA ALA A 304 -17.50 30.90 8.02
C ALA A 304 -17.64 32.43 8.17
N ILE A 305 -16.59 33.13 8.63
CA ILE A 305 -16.59 34.59 8.77
C ILE A 305 -16.77 35.28 7.42
N THR A 306 -16.11 34.76 6.37
CA THR A 306 -16.28 35.25 5.00
C THR A 306 -17.72 35.13 4.52
N LYS A 307 -18.40 34.00 4.81
CA LYS A 307 -19.80 33.80 4.47
C LYS A 307 -20.74 34.73 5.25
N LEU A 308 -20.45 35.01 6.54
CA LEU A 308 -21.20 35.98 7.35
C LEU A 308 -21.11 37.40 6.82
N THR A 309 -19.96 37.78 6.25
CA THR A 309 -19.70 39.16 5.80
C THR A 309 -19.81 39.36 4.26
N SER A 310 -20.17 38.32 3.51
CA SER A 310 -20.11 38.32 2.04
C SER A 310 -21.03 39.33 1.35
N HIS A 311 -22.09 39.76 2.03
CA HIS A 311 -23.04 40.76 1.53
C HIS A 311 -22.64 42.20 1.86
N MET A 312 -21.70 42.41 2.76
CA MET A 312 -21.20 43.72 3.20
C MET A 312 -20.14 44.22 2.21
N LYS A 313 -20.50 44.98 1.24
CA LYS A 313 -19.62 45.48 0.18
C LYS A 313 -18.36 46.17 0.75
N ASP A 314 -18.38 47.47 0.92
CA ASP A 314 -17.25 48.26 1.38
C ASP A 314 -16.93 48.09 2.87
N SER A 315 -17.91 47.75 3.71
CA SER A 315 -17.77 47.52 5.14
C SER A 315 -17.38 46.09 5.51
N ARG A 316 -17.07 45.25 4.52
CA ARG A 316 -16.79 43.83 4.74
C ARG A 316 -15.59 43.60 5.66
N GLU A 317 -14.50 44.31 5.44
CA GLU A 317 -13.24 44.14 6.22
C GLU A 317 -13.42 44.65 7.66
N ASP A 318 -14.20 45.67 7.89
CA ASP A 318 -14.49 46.16 9.23
C ASP A 318 -15.38 45.16 10.00
N ALA A 319 -16.43 44.65 9.36
CA ALA A 319 -17.26 43.59 9.94
C ALA A 319 -16.47 42.32 10.28
N ARG A 320 -15.49 41.93 9.40
CA ARG A 320 -14.59 40.80 9.68
C ARG A 320 -13.74 41.06 10.92
N LYS A 321 -13.13 42.25 11.03
CA LYS A 321 -12.31 42.62 12.18
C LYS A 321 -13.12 42.60 13.49
N GLU A 322 -14.33 43.13 13.48
CA GLU A 322 -15.24 43.12 14.64
C GLU A 322 -15.57 41.67 15.08
N LEU A 323 -15.93 40.80 14.14
CA LEU A 323 -16.20 39.37 14.44
C LEU A 323 -14.95 38.67 15.03
N TYR A 324 -13.77 38.86 14.46
CA TYR A 324 -12.53 38.29 15.01
C TYR A 324 -12.20 38.86 16.39
N GLU A 325 -12.41 40.14 16.63
CA GLU A 325 -12.19 40.74 17.96
C GLU A 325 -13.17 40.20 18.99
N ALA A 326 -14.45 40.06 18.65
CA ALA A 326 -15.46 39.48 19.55
C ALA A 326 -15.08 38.06 19.98
N ILE A 327 -14.63 37.24 19.01
CA ILE A 327 -14.18 35.87 19.30
C ILE A 327 -12.91 35.90 20.19
N ARG A 328 -11.93 36.77 19.90
CA ARG A 328 -10.68 36.90 20.71
C ARG A 328 -10.97 37.37 22.11
N LYS A 329 -11.82 38.40 22.31
CA LYS A 329 -12.20 38.95 23.59
C LYS A 329 -13.08 38.00 24.42
N LYS A 330 -13.53 36.88 23.82
CA LYS A 330 -14.30 35.82 24.49
C LYS A 330 -15.74 36.19 24.88
N LYS A 331 -16.31 37.17 24.24
CA LYS A 331 -17.67 37.61 24.51
C LYS A 331 -18.60 37.15 23.41
N LYS A 332 -19.56 36.26 23.74
CA LYS A 332 -20.56 35.79 22.82
C LYS A 332 -21.54 36.88 22.49
N GLU A 333 -21.84 37.72 23.46
CA GLU A 333 -22.78 38.83 23.35
C GLU A 333 -22.30 39.83 22.29
N ASP A 334 -21.03 40.21 22.31
CA ASP A 334 -20.45 41.10 21.29
C ASP A 334 -20.50 40.47 19.89
N PHE A 335 -20.27 39.15 19.79
CA PHE A 335 -20.39 38.43 18.50
C PHE A 335 -21.82 38.41 18.00
N GLU A 336 -22.79 38.13 18.86
CA GLU A 336 -24.23 38.12 18.51
C GLU A 336 -24.69 39.51 18.07
N GLU A 337 -24.28 40.58 18.75
CA GLU A 337 -24.62 41.96 18.39
C GLU A 337 -24.12 42.31 16.96
N VAL A 338 -22.90 41.89 16.61
CA VAL A 338 -22.38 42.07 15.26
C VAL A 338 -23.21 41.29 14.24
N ILE A 339 -23.57 40.03 14.55
CA ILE A 339 -24.41 39.20 13.68
C ILE A 339 -25.79 39.82 13.46
N ASP A 340 -26.46 40.31 14.51
CA ASP A 340 -27.77 40.92 14.40
C ASP A 340 -27.74 42.18 13.50
N ARG A 341 -26.65 42.96 13.56
CA ARG A 341 -26.44 44.08 12.60
C ARG A 341 -26.28 43.61 11.17
N LEU A 342 -25.52 42.48 10.96
CA LEU A 342 -25.32 41.90 9.63
C LEU A 342 -26.63 41.32 9.06
N GLU A 343 -27.47 40.70 9.90
CA GLU A 343 -28.80 40.21 9.51
C GLU A 343 -29.72 41.36 9.08
N GLY A 344 -29.70 42.48 9.81
CA GLY A 344 -30.50 43.67 9.50
C GLY A 344 -30.17 44.30 8.12
N CYS A 345 -29.02 44.00 7.56
CA CYS A 345 -28.61 44.46 6.22
C CYS A 345 -29.13 43.56 5.08
N LEU A 346 -29.77 42.43 5.38
CA LEU A 346 -30.24 41.45 4.39
C LEU A 346 -31.77 41.48 4.25
N LYS A 347 -32.26 41.28 3.01
CA LYS A 347 -33.66 41.15 2.70
C LYS A 347 -34.04 39.82 2.06
N ASP A 348 -33.03 39.04 1.63
CA ASP A 348 -33.23 37.77 0.94
C ASP A 348 -33.16 36.58 1.92
N GLU A 349 -34.08 35.62 1.77
CA GLU A 349 -34.14 34.41 2.62
C GLU A 349 -32.86 33.58 2.56
N SER A 350 -32.21 33.49 1.38
CA SER A 350 -31.00 32.71 1.20
C SER A 350 -29.82 33.28 1.99
N GLY A 351 -29.72 34.62 2.05
CA GLY A 351 -28.72 35.33 2.83
C GLY A 351 -28.95 35.15 4.33
N LEU A 352 -30.20 35.31 4.78
CA LEU A 352 -30.57 35.08 6.19
C LEU A 352 -30.26 33.65 6.64
N LYS A 353 -30.59 32.65 5.83
CA LYS A 353 -30.25 31.25 6.11
C LYS A 353 -28.74 31.05 6.21
N ARG A 354 -27.97 31.63 5.29
CA ARG A 354 -26.52 31.57 5.30
C ARG A 354 -25.90 32.15 6.57
N ILE A 355 -26.40 33.30 7.04
CA ILE A 355 -25.95 33.89 8.32
C ILE A 355 -26.30 32.95 9.46
N LYS A 356 -27.54 32.49 9.56
CA LYS A 356 -28.03 31.61 10.61
C LYS A 356 -27.17 30.33 10.73
N ASP A 357 -26.88 29.68 9.57
CA ASP A 357 -26.10 28.45 9.54
C ASP A 357 -24.66 28.69 10.02
N ASN A 358 -23.98 29.76 9.56
CA ASN A 358 -22.61 30.08 9.96
C ASN A 358 -22.50 30.66 11.38
N ARG A 359 -23.50 31.38 11.88
CA ARG A 359 -23.64 31.77 13.29
C ARG A 359 -23.67 30.54 14.18
N ALA A 360 -24.61 29.60 13.88
CA ALA A 360 -24.71 28.35 14.64
C ALA A 360 -23.42 27.54 14.63
N TYR A 361 -22.74 27.47 13.47
CA TYR A 361 -21.44 26.80 13.35
C TYR A 361 -20.39 27.42 14.25
N ILE A 362 -20.20 28.73 14.28
CA ILE A 362 -19.20 29.39 15.13
C ILE A 362 -19.55 29.26 16.60
N LEU A 363 -20.84 29.43 16.97
CA LEU A 363 -21.27 29.30 18.36
C LEU A 363 -21.13 27.88 18.90
N SER A 364 -21.41 26.86 18.12
CA SER A 364 -21.21 25.46 18.50
C SER A 364 -19.71 25.12 18.71
N ASN A 365 -18.83 25.79 17.97
CA ASN A 365 -17.38 25.62 18.05
C ASN A 365 -16.67 26.76 18.79
N TRP A 366 -17.39 27.56 19.58
CA TRP A 366 -16.91 28.80 20.18
C TRP A 366 -15.58 28.67 20.91
N THR A 367 -15.44 27.67 21.79
CA THR A 367 -14.23 27.46 22.58
C THR A 367 -13.04 27.10 21.67
N ALA A 368 -13.26 26.29 20.65
CA ALA A 368 -12.25 25.87 19.70
C ALA A 368 -11.78 27.04 18.80
N ALA A 369 -12.70 27.89 18.37
CA ALA A 369 -12.40 29.13 17.62
C ALA A 369 -11.57 30.11 18.47
N LYS A 370 -11.93 30.28 19.72
CA LYS A 370 -11.16 31.12 20.67
C LYS A 370 -9.75 30.62 20.88
N LEU A 371 -9.58 29.31 21.05
CA LEU A 371 -8.26 28.70 21.21
C LEU A 371 -7.40 28.96 19.98
N ARG A 372 -7.96 28.81 18.76
CA ARG A 372 -7.24 29.10 17.50
C ARG A 372 -6.73 30.53 17.47
N LEU A 373 -7.54 31.51 17.84
CA LEU A 373 -7.19 32.92 17.72
C LEU A 373 -6.28 33.46 18.84
N ASN A 374 -6.33 32.86 20.03
CA ASN A 374 -5.61 33.36 21.21
C ASN A 374 -4.31 32.66 21.53
N HIS A 375 -4.13 31.40 21.12
CA HIS A 375 -2.91 30.63 21.38
C HIS A 375 -2.00 30.60 20.16
N LYS A 376 -1.08 31.55 20.05
CA LYS A 376 -0.09 31.62 18.97
C LYS A 376 1.07 30.63 19.14
N THR A 377 1.37 30.23 20.37
CA THR A 377 2.44 29.27 20.71
C THR A 377 1.87 27.90 21.01
N GLY A 378 2.37 26.88 20.32
CA GLY A 378 1.96 25.48 20.50
C GLY A 378 0.84 24.99 19.58
N ILE A 379 -0.05 25.87 19.09
CA ILE A 379 -1.07 25.49 18.10
C ILE A 379 -0.48 25.66 16.70
N LYS A 380 -0.40 24.57 15.95
CA LYS A 380 0.05 24.56 14.55
C LYS A 380 -1.14 24.72 13.59
N GLY A 381 -0.86 25.12 12.36
CA GLY A 381 -1.86 25.14 11.31
C GLY A 381 -2.38 23.74 11.02
N CYS A 382 -3.65 23.65 10.60
CA CYS A 382 -4.23 22.40 10.12
C CYS A 382 -3.88 22.19 8.64
N SER A 383 -3.50 20.97 8.29
CA SER A 383 -3.22 20.58 6.90
C SER A 383 -4.17 19.47 6.40
N ALA A 384 -5.28 19.25 7.11
CA ALA A 384 -6.19 18.13 6.88
C ALA A 384 -6.69 18.07 5.44
N GLU A 385 -7.17 19.20 4.85
CA GLU A 385 -7.64 19.24 3.48
C GLU A 385 -6.55 18.80 2.48
N GLY A 386 -5.31 19.26 2.66
CA GLY A 386 -4.16 18.86 1.83
C GLY A 386 -3.85 17.37 1.95
N HIS A 387 -3.88 16.82 3.16
CA HIS A 387 -3.63 15.40 3.40
C HIS A 387 -4.77 14.51 2.92
N VAL A 388 -6.04 14.91 3.11
CA VAL A 388 -7.19 14.22 2.52
C VAL A 388 -7.08 14.21 1.00
N SER A 389 -6.76 15.34 0.38
CA SER A 389 -6.55 15.42 -1.06
C SER A 389 -5.45 14.47 -1.53
N HIS A 390 -4.32 14.42 -0.84
CA HIS A 390 -3.18 13.61 -1.22
C HIS A 390 -3.37 12.12 -0.89
N VAL A 391 -3.84 11.81 0.32
CA VAL A 391 -3.99 10.42 0.77
C VAL A 391 -5.23 9.76 0.16
N LEU A 392 -6.37 10.43 0.07
CA LEU A 392 -7.62 9.86 -0.39
C LEU A 392 -8.03 10.34 -1.78
N SER A 393 -8.29 11.66 -1.93
CA SER A 393 -9.00 12.19 -3.09
C SER A 393 -8.26 11.97 -4.40
N SER A 394 -6.93 12.11 -4.40
CA SER A 394 -6.08 11.89 -5.59
C SER A 394 -6.32 10.53 -6.27
N ARG A 395 -6.69 9.52 -5.49
CA ARG A 395 -6.96 8.17 -5.97
C ARG A 395 -8.44 7.84 -6.05
N MET A 396 -9.27 8.39 -5.17
CA MET A 396 -10.61 7.87 -4.91
C MET A 396 -11.74 8.79 -5.35
N SER A 397 -11.57 10.11 -5.38
CA SER A 397 -12.63 11.06 -5.68
C SER A 397 -12.29 12.12 -6.71
N SER A 398 -11.00 12.43 -6.95
CA SER A 398 -10.58 13.52 -7.87
C SER A 398 -10.89 13.25 -9.35
N ARG A 399 -11.22 12.00 -9.70
CA ARG A 399 -11.61 11.61 -11.07
C ARG A 399 -13.02 11.02 -11.06
N PRO A 400 -13.82 11.18 -12.15
CA PRO A 400 -15.12 10.53 -12.26
C PRO A 400 -14.98 9.01 -12.19
N MET A 401 -15.26 8.42 -11.04
CA MET A 401 -15.27 6.96 -10.83
C MET A 401 -16.27 6.61 -9.74
N GLY A 402 -16.82 5.41 -9.81
CA GLY A 402 -17.69 4.88 -8.77
C GLY A 402 -17.03 3.65 -8.13
N TRP A 403 -17.14 3.54 -6.82
CA TRP A 403 -16.57 2.46 -6.03
C TRP A 403 -17.65 1.52 -5.49
N SER A 404 -17.34 0.24 -5.34
CA SER A 404 -18.07 -0.61 -4.40
C SER A 404 -17.68 -0.23 -2.96
N ILE A 405 -18.56 -0.42 -1.99
CA ILE A 405 -18.26 -0.14 -0.57
C ILE A 405 -17.02 -0.91 -0.11
N GLN A 406 -16.94 -2.20 -0.46
CA GLN A 406 -15.77 -3.03 -0.14
C GLN A 406 -14.48 -2.51 -0.80
N GLY A 407 -14.54 -2.18 -2.09
CA GLY A 407 -13.37 -1.65 -2.82
C GLY A 407 -12.91 -0.30 -2.26
N MET A 408 -13.85 0.57 -1.89
CA MET A 408 -13.57 1.84 -1.25
C MET A 408 -12.89 1.64 0.12
N SER A 409 -13.44 0.78 0.98
CA SER A 409 -12.88 0.51 2.30
C SER A 409 -11.45 -0.05 2.20
N LYS A 410 -11.26 -1.08 1.37
CA LYS A 410 -9.95 -1.72 1.20
C LYS A 410 -8.91 -0.80 0.56
N MET A 411 -9.33 0.04 -0.38
CA MET A 411 -8.43 1.05 -0.98
C MET A 411 -8.04 2.12 0.05
N ALA A 412 -8.96 2.59 0.87
CA ALA A 412 -8.67 3.57 1.91
C ALA A 412 -7.65 3.03 2.93
N GLU A 413 -7.84 1.79 3.39
CA GLU A 413 -6.91 1.11 4.29
C GLU A 413 -5.53 0.87 3.62
N LEU A 414 -5.51 0.45 2.34
CA LEU A 414 -4.27 0.26 1.59
C LEU A 414 -3.49 1.57 1.41
N ARG A 415 -4.19 2.68 1.17
CA ARG A 415 -3.55 4.00 1.07
C ARG A 415 -2.96 4.43 2.40
N ALA A 416 -3.66 4.25 3.52
CA ALA A 416 -3.08 4.52 4.84
C ALA A 416 -1.84 3.65 5.09
N TYR A 417 -1.91 2.34 4.79
CA TYR A 417 -0.77 1.43 4.90
C TYR A 417 0.42 1.90 4.06
N TYR A 418 0.19 2.28 2.81
CA TYR A 418 1.23 2.77 1.89
C TYR A 418 1.89 4.06 2.39
N TYR A 419 1.09 5.06 2.82
CA TYR A 419 1.61 6.34 3.30
C TYR A 419 2.28 6.25 4.67
N ASN A 420 1.99 5.21 5.43
CA ASN A 420 2.71 4.87 6.65
C ASN A 420 4.04 4.12 6.39
N GLY A 421 4.46 4.01 5.13
CA GLY A 421 5.70 3.32 4.75
C GLY A 421 5.58 1.80 4.76
N GLY A 422 4.36 1.26 4.70
CA GLY A 422 4.14 -0.18 4.65
C GLY A 422 4.72 -0.82 3.38
N ASP A 423 5.44 -1.93 3.55
CA ASP A 423 5.99 -2.70 2.44
C ASP A 423 4.94 -3.62 1.82
N MET A 424 4.76 -3.53 0.49
CA MET A 424 3.74 -4.31 -0.22
C MET A 424 4.05 -5.80 -0.26
N LEU A 425 5.33 -6.19 -0.27
CA LEU A 425 5.71 -7.59 -0.22
C LEU A 425 5.42 -8.21 1.16
N GLU A 426 5.71 -7.46 2.24
CA GLU A 426 5.32 -7.87 3.59
C GLU A 426 3.79 -7.98 3.72
N LEU A 427 3.03 -7.06 3.13
CA LEU A 427 1.57 -7.14 3.13
C LEU A 427 1.05 -8.39 2.41
N VAL A 428 1.62 -8.74 1.26
CA VAL A 428 1.27 -9.97 0.53
C VAL A 428 1.61 -11.21 1.35
N ARG A 429 2.77 -11.25 2.00
CA ARG A 429 3.19 -12.35 2.88
C ARG A 429 2.27 -12.50 4.09
N TYR A 430 1.84 -11.39 4.68
CA TYR A 430 0.90 -11.40 5.79
C TYR A 430 -0.43 -12.08 5.44
N GLN A 431 -0.91 -12.00 4.17
CA GLN A 431 -2.11 -12.73 3.75
C GLN A 431 -1.89 -14.24 3.87
N LYS A 432 -0.70 -14.74 3.54
CA LYS A 432 -0.35 -16.17 3.56
C LYS A 432 -0.13 -16.71 4.98
N GLU A 433 0.40 -15.90 5.89
CA GLU A 433 0.59 -16.32 7.29
C GLU A 433 -0.71 -16.70 8.01
N LYS A 434 -1.83 -16.13 7.58
CA LYS A 434 -3.17 -16.44 8.11
C LYS A 434 -3.78 -17.71 7.55
N LEU A 435 -3.22 -18.25 6.48
CA LEU A 435 -3.70 -19.50 5.91
C LEU A 435 -3.21 -20.68 6.75
N PRO A 436 -4.04 -21.72 6.97
CA PRO A 436 -3.61 -22.90 7.70
C PRO A 436 -2.44 -23.54 6.97
N LYS A 437 -1.26 -23.54 7.60
CA LYS A 437 -0.08 -24.23 7.07
C LYS A 437 -0.44 -25.70 6.80
N ALA A 438 -0.17 -26.15 5.59
CA ALA A 438 -0.40 -27.53 5.24
C ALA A 438 0.44 -28.44 6.16
N VAL A 439 -0.21 -29.38 6.83
CA VAL A 439 0.46 -30.33 7.73
C VAL A 439 1.52 -31.11 6.93
N GLY A 440 2.74 -31.21 7.43
CA GLY A 440 3.85 -31.95 6.78
C GLY A 440 4.78 -31.11 5.90
N CYS A 441 4.62 -29.76 5.82
CA CYS A 441 5.56 -28.90 5.08
C CYS A 441 6.96 -28.87 5.70
N GLU A 442 7.07 -29.00 7.01
CA GLU A 442 8.37 -28.93 7.73
C GLU A 442 9.31 -30.07 7.34
N GLU A 443 8.80 -31.29 7.18
CA GLU A 443 9.61 -32.46 6.75
C GLU A 443 10.10 -32.32 5.31
N VAL A 444 9.28 -31.77 4.41
CA VAL A 444 9.66 -31.53 3.01
C VAL A 444 10.70 -30.42 2.91
N ILE A 445 10.56 -29.34 3.68
CA ILE A 445 11.52 -28.23 3.73
C ILE A 445 12.88 -28.73 4.27
N TYR A 446 12.87 -29.53 5.36
CA TYR A 446 14.10 -30.10 5.92
C TYR A 446 14.80 -31.03 4.92
N SER A 447 14.05 -31.83 4.20
CA SER A 447 14.54 -32.70 3.13
C SER A 447 15.16 -31.89 1.96
N CYS A 448 14.55 -30.76 1.59
CA CYS A 448 15.06 -29.85 0.57
C CYS A 448 16.38 -29.19 0.99
N GLU A 449 16.51 -28.72 2.24
CA GLU A 449 17.75 -28.14 2.76
C GLU A 449 18.92 -29.16 2.74
N THR A 450 18.64 -30.38 3.17
CA THR A 450 19.64 -31.44 3.17
C THR A 450 20.17 -31.72 1.77
N MET A 451 19.30 -31.65 0.79
CA MET A 451 19.61 -31.85 -0.61
C MET A 451 20.37 -30.72 -1.25
N LEU A 452 19.98 -29.48 -0.99
CA LEU A 452 20.75 -28.32 -1.45
C LEU A 452 22.18 -28.39 -0.93
N ARG A 453 22.38 -28.87 0.31
CA ARG A 453 23.72 -29.10 0.87
C ARG A 453 24.46 -30.21 0.14
N GLU A 454 23.80 -31.32 -0.19
CA GLU A 454 24.40 -32.43 -0.93
C GLU A 454 24.72 -32.05 -2.37
N GLU A 455 23.81 -31.38 -3.07
CA GLU A 455 24.03 -30.89 -4.44
C GLU A 455 25.14 -29.82 -4.46
N GLY A 456 25.18 -28.92 -3.49
CA GLY A 456 26.28 -27.97 -3.33
C GLY A 456 27.63 -28.64 -3.10
N LYS A 457 27.69 -29.73 -2.32
CA LYS A 457 28.90 -30.56 -2.15
C LYS A 457 29.28 -31.21 -3.48
N ARG A 458 28.32 -31.82 -4.18
CA ARG A 458 28.52 -32.46 -5.48
C ARG A 458 29.05 -31.50 -6.54
N ARG A 459 28.44 -30.29 -6.65
CA ARG A 459 28.90 -29.22 -7.57
C ARG A 459 30.35 -28.78 -7.26
N ARG A 460 30.72 -28.62 -5.97
CA ARG A 460 32.07 -28.28 -5.56
C ARG A 460 33.07 -29.40 -5.92
N THR A 461 32.69 -30.65 -5.69
CA THR A 461 33.51 -31.80 -6.04
C THR A 461 33.74 -31.90 -7.54
N LEU A 462 32.69 -31.68 -8.37
CA LEU A 462 32.79 -31.67 -9.82
C LEU A 462 33.66 -30.51 -10.32
N GLY A 463 33.49 -29.29 -9.76
CA GLY A 463 34.34 -28.14 -10.09
C GLY A 463 35.80 -28.37 -9.76
N ASN A 464 36.11 -28.98 -8.62
CA ASN A 464 37.47 -29.34 -8.25
C ASN A 464 38.07 -30.42 -9.18
N MET A 465 37.26 -31.41 -9.56
CA MET A 465 37.70 -32.46 -10.50
C MET A 465 37.95 -31.94 -11.92
N ALA A 466 37.15 -30.99 -12.38
CA ALA A 466 37.30 -30.35 -13.69
C ALA A 466 38.59 -29.51 -13.80
N ASN A 467 39.11 -29.02 -12.69
CA ASN A 467 40.33 -28.20 -12.62
C ASN A 467 41.60 -29.01 -12.30
N MET A 468 41.50 -30.32 -12.08
CA MET A 468 42.67 -31.15 -11.81
C MET A 468 43.46 -31.41 -13.10
N PRO A 469 44.80 -31.32 -13.08
CA PRO A 469 45.64 -31.69 -14.19
C PRO A 469 45.49 -33.20 -14.53
N ILE A 470 45.23 -33.50 -15.81
CA ILE A 470 44.88 -34.86 -16.28
C ILE A 470 45.97 -35.90 -15.94
N TYR A 471 47.23 -35.49 -15.89
CA TYR A 471 48.40 -36.39 -15.62
C TYR A 471 48.58 -36.75 -14.14
N SER A 472 47.85 -36.15 -13.23
CA SER A 472 47.87 -36.49 -11.80
C SER A 472 46.71 -37.40 -11.34
N ILE A 473 45.86 -37.85 -12.26
CA ILE A 473 44.65 -38.63 -11.96
C ILE A 473 44.90 -40.13 -12.32
N PRO A 474 44.67 -41.09 -11.42
CA PRO A 474 44.76 -42.52 -11.70
C PRO A 474 43.82 -42.93 -12.84
N TYR A 475 44.28 -43.86 -13.69
CA TYR A 475 43.57 -44.31 -14.90
C TYR A 475 42.06 -44.62 -14.75
N PRO A 476 41.59 -45.27 -13.66
CA PRO A 476 40.14 -45.49 -13.45
C PRO A 476 39.32 -44.21 -13.27
N GLN A 477 39.95 -43.14 -12.73
CA GLN A 477 39.31 -41.85 -12.50
C GLN A 477 39.28 -41.02 -13.78
N ILE A 478 40.28 -41.14 -14.66
CA ILE A 478 40.29 -40.49 -15.98
C ILE A 478 39.14 -40.99 -16.83
N LYS A 479 38.79 -42.27 -16.78
CA LYS A 479 37.65 -42.83 -17.49
C LYS A 479 36.30 -42.29 -16.98
N LYS A 480 36.17 -42.07 -15.66
CA LYS A 480 35.01 -41.41 -15.05
C LYS A 480 34.90 -39.94 -15.46
N ILE A 481 36.00 -39.22 -15.50
CA ILE A 481 36.07 -37.82 -15.90
C ILE A 481 35.78 -37.66 -17.39
N ALA A 482 36.26 -38.53 -18.26
CA ALA A 482 35.99 -38.54 -19.68
C ALA A 482 34.49 -38.79 -19.96
N ASN A 483 33.88 -39.74 -19.25
CA ASN A 483 32.43 -39.98 -19.31
C ASN A 483 31.62 -38.77 -18.79
N PHE A 484 32.12 -38.08 -17.79
CA PHE A 484 31.51 -36.86 -17.27
C PHE A 484 31.60 -35.69 -18.26
N LYS A 485 32.74 -35.48 -18.92
CA LYS A 485 32.90 -34.47 -19.98
C LYS A 485 31.95 -34.71 -21.11
N ASN A 486 31.80 -35.95 -21.57
CA ASN A 486 30.86 -36.29 -22.62
C ASN A 486 29.37 -36.07 -22.21
N HIS A 487 29.06 -36.21 -20.92
CA HIS A 487 27.70 -35.86 -20.40
C HIS A 487 27.48 -34.37 -20.19
N ILE A 488 28.54 -33.61 -19.86
CA ILE A 488 28.43 -32.15 -19.63
C ILE A 488 28.40 -31.36 -20.95
N TYR A 489 29.06 -31.87 -22.00
CA TYR A 489 29.14 -31.17 -23.27
C TYR A 489 28.05 -31.56 -24.28
N GLY A 490 27.08 -32.39 -23.88
CA GLY A 490 25.87 -32.62 -24.69
C GLY A 490 26.13 -33.18 -26.10
N LEU A 491 27.20 -33.96 -26.26
CA LEU A 491 27.51 -34.66 -27.50
C LEU A 491 27.33 -36.14 -27.30
#